data_b89d9563e31f2bef4595bb24458cddaf
#
_entry.id   b89d9563e31f2bef4595bb24458cddaf
#
_cell.length_a   1.000
_cell.length_b   1.000
_cell.length_c   1.000
_cell.angle_alpha   90.00
_cell.angle_beta   90.00
_cell.angle_gamma   90.00
#
_symmetry.space_group_name_H-M   'P 1'
#
loop_
_entity.id
_entity.type
_entity.pdbx_description
1 polymer ?
#
loop_
_entity_poly.entity_id
_entity_poly.type
_entity_poly.pdbx_seq_one_letter_code
_entity_poly.pdbx_strand_id
1 'polypeptide(L)'
;MLIDSGQFLEVARKQLEHSLSLVGVQVGDVSEFLITHIHRDHYTQAVALRREFHGKVRIGVGERSSFEVIEERNESSFGRQFGLLNVCGAEQLYLEAQVFARGDDEIVKLYERPDDWLYEGMVLNAGGRKLNVVSTPGHTRGHVVFHDQNSRLLFAGDHVLPHITPSIALEADRPALPLRDYLESLKKVKKWTAPSVD
;
A
#
# COMPACT_ATOMS: atom_id res chain seq x y z
N MET A 1 -12.27 -10.94 -3.50
CA MET A 1 -10.96 -10.43 -2.97
C MET A 1 -10.32 -9.53 -4.02
N LEU A 2 -9.78 -8.39 -3.63
CA LEU A 2 -9.07 -7.42 -4.48
C LEU A 2 -7.71 -7.11 -3.84
N ILE A 3 -6.65 -7.03 -4.64
CA ILE A 3 -5.31 -6.62 -4.20
C ILE A 3 -5.11 -5.17 -4.62
N ASP A 4 -4.84 -4.31 -3.66
CA ASP A 4 -4.83 -2.86 -3.76
C ASP A 4 -6.11 -2.31 -4.42
N SER A 5 -6.57 -1.17 -4.01
CA SER A 5 -7.88 -0.67 -4.46
C SER A 5 -7.82 0.71 -5.12
N GLY A 6 -6.64 1.32 -5.11
CA GLY A 6 -6.48 2.67 -5.64
C GLY A 6 -6.69 3.76 -4.59
N GLN A 7 -6.55 4.99 -5.03
CA GLN A 7 -6.77 6.19 -4.24
C GLN A 7 -8.25 6.55 -4.16
N PHE A 8 -8.67 7.08 -3.02
CA PHE A 8 -10.01 7.65 -2.85
C PHE A 8 -10.19 8.91 -3.73
N LEU A 9 -10.55 8.65 -4.97
CA LEU A 9 -10.87 9.65 -5.99
C LEU A 9 -12.05 9.14 -6.82
N GLU A 10 -12.96 10.03 -7.22
CA GLU A 10 -14.13 9.67 -8.03
C GLU A 10 -13.72 9.00 -9.35
N VAL A 11 -12.68 9.50 -10.00
CA VAL A 11 -12.16 8.92 -11.24
C VAL A 11 -11.61 7.51 -11.04
N ALA A 12 -10.86 7.28 -9.95
CA ALA A 12 -10.32 5.95 -9.62
C ALA A 12 -11.44 4.97 -9.27
N ARG A 13 -12.47 5.43 -8.54
CA ARG A 13 -13.66 4.65 -8.23
C ARG A 13 -14.37 4.18 -9.49
N LYS A 14 -14.68 5.10 -10.41
CA LYS A 14 -15.34 4.77 -11.68
C LYS A 14 -14.53 3.80 -12.52
N GLN A 15 -13.19 3.98 -12.55
CA GLN A 15 -12.31 3.07 -13.28
C GLN A 15 -12.30 1.67 -12.67
N LEU A 16 -12.30 1.55 -11.33
CA LEU A 16 -12.40 0.27 -10.64
C LEU A 16 -13.73 -0.43 -10.94
N GLU A 17 -14.85 0.28 -10.82
CA GLU A 17 -16.20 -0.24 -11.12
C GLU A 17 -16.29 -0.73 -12.57
N HIS A 18 -15.78 0.08 -13.51
CA HIS A 18 -15.74 -0.32 -14.91
C HIS A 18 -14.91 -1.57 -15.13
N SER A 19 -13.69 -1.64 -14.56
CA SER A 19 -12.78 -2.79 -14.71
C SER A 19 -13.37 -4.08 -14.13
N LEU A 20 -14.03 -4.00 -12.98
CA LEU A 20 -14.72 -5.14 -12.38
C LEU A 20 -15.93 -5.59 -13.22
N SER A 21 -16.68 -4.65 -13.79
CA SER A 21 -17.82 -4.97 -14.64
C SER A 21 -17.44 -5.75 -15.89
N LEU A 22 -16.24 -5.51 -16.45
CA LEU A 22 -15.74 -6.25 -17.62
C LEU A 22 -15.51 -7.74 -17.32
N VAL A 23 -15.34 -8.11 -16.06
CA VAL A 23 -15.21 -9.51 -15.62
C VAL A 23 -16.46 -10.02 -14.90
N GLY A 24 -17.58 -9.28 -15.00
CA GLY A 24 -18.88 -9.67 -14.44
C GLY A 24 -18.97 -9.55 -12.91
N VAL A 25 -18.13 -8.72 -12.29
CA VAL A 25 -18.07 -8.50 -10.83
C VAL A 25 -18.47 -7.06 -10.52
N GLN A 26 -19.24 -6.86 -9.46
CA GLN A 26 -19.52 -5.54 -8.91
C GLN A 26 -18.60 -5.24 -7.72
N VAL A 27 -18.40 -3.97 -7.42
CA VAL A 27 -17.57 -3.57 -6.27
C VAL A 27 -18.12 -4.14 -4.96
N GLY A 28 -19.45 -4.20 -4.82
CA GLY A 28 -20.11 -4.80 -3.65
C GLY A 28 -19.88 -6.31 -3.47
N ASP A 29 -19.42 -7.02 -4.52
CA ASP A 29 -19.05 -8.43 -4.43
C ASP A 29 -17.66 -8.65 -3.82
N VAL A 30 -16.88 -7.57 -3.63
CA VAL A 30 -15.54 -7.65 -3.06
C VAL A 30 -15.64 -7.74 -1.53
N SER A 31 -15.50 -8.94 -1.01
CA SER A 31 -15.57 -9.22 0.42
C SER A 31 -14.28 -8.94 1.19
N GLU A 32 -13.14 -8.80 0.49
CA GLU A 32 -11.83 -8.66 1.12
C GLU A 32 -10.87 -7.85 0.24
N PHE A 33 -10.20 -6.88 0.88
CA PHE A 33 -9.16 -6.04 0.29
C PHE A 33 -7.82 -6.40 0.93
N LEU A 34 -6.88 -6.89 0.13
CA LEU A 34 -5.51 -7.16 0.51
C LEU A 34 -4.65 -5.99 0.07
N ILE A 35 -4.04 -5.29 1.00
CA ILE A 35 -3.29 -4.09 0.71
C ILE A 35 -1.80 -4.36 0.87
N THR A 36 -1.03 -3.97 -0.14
CA THR A 36 0.42 -4.16 -0.13
C THR A 36 1.10 -3.24 0.86
N HIS A 37 0.65 -1.97 0.97
CA HIS A 37 1.22 -0.99 1.88
C HIS A 37 0.28 0.20 2.12
N ILE A 38 0.62 1.07 3.07
CA ILE A 38 -0.25 2.12 3.62
C ILE A 38 -0.44 3.36 2.71
N HIS A 39 0.27 3.52 1.60
CA HIS A 39 0.14 4.72 0.79
C HIS A 39 -1.28 4.92 0.28
N ARG A 40 -1.65 6.18 0.11
CA ARG A 40 -3.05 6.60 -0.16
C ARG A 40 -3.63 5.99 -1.41
N ASP A 41 -2.80 5.78 -2.44
CA ASP A 41 -3.17 5.21 -3.73
C ASP A 41 -3.31 3.68 -3.73
N HIS A 42 -3.05 3.04 -2.60
CA HIS A 42 -3.30 1.62 -2.37
C HIS A 42 -4.38 1.39 -1.30
N TYR A 43 -4.42 2.22 -0.24
CA TYR A 43 -5.19 1.98 0.97
C TYR A 43 -6.55 2.68 1.01
N THR A 44 -6.61 3.96 0.62
CA THR A 44 -7.74 4.83 0.98
C THR A 44 -9.07 4.45 0.33
N GLN A 45 -9.03 3.97 -0.90
CA GLN A 45 -10.22 3.47 -1.57
C GLN A 45 -10.79 2.21 -0.89
N ALA A 46 -9.94 1.30 -0.36
CA ALA A 46 -10.40 0.11 0.36
C ALA A 46 -11.21 0.48 1.60
N VAL A 47 -10.77 1.49 2.35
CA VAL A 47 -11.49 1.97 3.54
C VAL A 47 -12.84 2.57 3.15
N ALA A 48 -12.89 3.38 2.11
CA ALA A 48 -14.16 3.94 1.61
C ALA A 48 -15.13 2.82 1.18
N LEU A 49 -14.63 1.81 0.46
CA LEU A 49 -15.43 0.66 0.03
C LEU A 49 -15.86 -0.21 1.20
N ARG A 50 -15.01 -0.39 2.22
CA ARG A 50 -15.38 -1.08 3.47
C ARG A 50 -16.55 -0.41 4.16
N ARG A 51 -16.55 0.92 4.26
CA ARG A 51 -17.64 1.70 4.87
C ARG A 51 -18.97 1.49 4.13
N GLU A 52 -18.90 1.34 2.81
CA GLU A 52 -20.08 1.22 1.93
C GLU A 52 -20.59 -0.23 1.84
N PHE A 53 -19.69 -1.21 1.68
CA PHE A 53 -20.04 -2.60 1.37
C PHE A 53 -19.62 -3.62 2.43
N HIS A 54 -19.05 -3.19 3.55
CA HIS A 54 -18.66 -4.04 4.68
C HIS A 54 -17.62 -5.14 4.37
N GLY A 55 -16.81 -4.95 3.32
CA GLY A 55 -15.66 -5.82 3.04
C GLY A 55 -14.56 -5.66 4.10
N LYS A 56 -13.70 -6.66 4.25
CA LYS A 56 -12.56 -6.62 5.19
C LYS A 56 -11.32 -6.03 4.55
N VAL A 57 -10.60 -5.16 5.27
CA VAL A 57 -9.31 -4.60 4.85
C VAL A 57 -8.19 -5.25 5.65
N ARG A 58 -7.18 -5.76 4.96
CA ARG A 58 -6.00 -6.42 5.55
C ARG A 58 -4.72 -5.84 4.96
N ILE A 59 -3.72 -5.58 5.81
CA ILE A 59 -2.44 -4.96 5.43
C ILE A 59 -1.31 -5.52 6.29
N GLY A 60 -0.07 -5.38 5.84
CA GLY A 60 1.12 -5.86 6.55
C GLY A 60 1.24 -5.29 7.95
N VAL A 61 1.54 -6.14 8.95
CA VAL A 61 1.63 -5.75 10.37
C VAL A 61 2.69 -4.68 10.63
N GLY A 62 3.70 -4.57 9.78
CA GLY A 62 4.72 -3.53 9.88
C GLY A 62 4.18 -2.12 9.68
N GLU A 63 2.98 -1.95 9.10
CA GLU A 63 2.33 -0.64 8.96
C GLU A 63 1.68 -0.14 10.26
N ARG A 64 1.59 -0.97 11.30
CA ARG A 64 0.93 -0.61 12.57
C ARG A 64 1.46 0.71 13.16
N SER A 65 2.76 0.88 13.17
CA SER A 65 3.39 2.10 13.69
C SER A 65 3.06 3.34 12.86
N SER A 66 2.88 3.20 11.55
CA SER A 66 2.45 4.30 10.68
C SER A 66 1.02 4.74 11.02
N PHE A 67 0.10 3.80 11.29
CA PHE A 67 -1.25 4.14 11.76
C PHE A 67 -1.22 4.85 13.12
N GLU A 68 -0.40 4.38 14.06
CA GLU A 68 -0.25 5.00 15.38
C GLU A 68 0.20 6.47 15.25
N VAL A 69 1.18 6.75 14.40
CA VAL A 69 1.65 8.12 14.15
C VAL A 69 0.59 8.98 13.47
N ILE A 70 -0.16 8.43 12.50
CA ILE A 70 -1.23 9.16 11.81
C ILE A 70 -2.36 9.51 12.79
N GLU A 71 -2.78 8.56 13.63
CA GLU A 71 -3.79 8.75 14.67
C GLU A 71 -3.38 9.81 15.69
N GLU A 72 -2.14 9.75 16.21
CA GLU A 72 -1.63 10.70 17.21
C GLU A 72 -1.53 12.14 16.68
N ARG A 73 -1.16 12.30 15.42
CA ARG A 73 -0.85 13.61 14.82
C ARG A 73 -1.97 14.20 13.99
N ASN A 74 -2.93 13.38 13.59
CA ASN A 74 -3.96 13.73 12.62
C ASN A 74 -3.36 14.32 11.31
N GLU A 75 -2.21 13.78 10.89
CA GLU A 75 -1.46 14.18 9.69
C GLU A 75 -1.19 12.97 8.82
N SER A 76 -1.36 13.11 7.51
CA SER A 76 -0.91 12.10 6.55
C SER A 76 0.63 11.99 6.54
N SER A 77 1.15 10.86 6.06
CA SER A 77 2.60 10.66 5.89
C SER A 77 3.27 11.75 5.06
N PHE A 78 2.55 12.42 4.18
CA PHE A 78 3.05 13.51 3.35
C PHE A 78 3.30 14.81 4.10
N GLY A 79 2.47 15.19 5.07
CA GLY A 79 2.63 16.44 5.84
C GLY A 79 4.00 16.54 6.50
N ARG A 80 4.49 15.44 7.07
CA ARG A 80 5.82 15.39 7.70
C ARG A 80 6.97 15.51 6.71
N GLN A 81 6.82 14.98 5.51
CA GLN A 81 7.86 15.05 4.49
C GLN A 81 8.02 16.44 3.93
N PHE A 82 6.93 17.17 3.78
CA PHE A 82 7.00 18.57 3.37
C PHE A 82 7.79 19.42 4.37
N GLY A 83 7.70 19.11 5.67
CA GLY A 83 8.53 19.76 6.68
C GLY A 83 10.05 19.62 6.44
N LEU A 84 10.50 18.49 5.85
CA LEU A 84 11.90 18.31 5.48
C LEU A 84 12.35 19.25 4.35
N LEU A 85 11.48 19.62 3.42
CA LEU A 85 11.79 20.57 2.37
C LEU A 85 12.25 21.91 2.96
N ASN A 86 11.56 22.39 4.00
CA ASN A 86 11.93 23.61 4.70
C ASN A 86 13.30 23.48 5.38
N VAL A 87 13.54 22.37 6.10
CA VAL A 87 14.84 22.09 6.75
C VAL A 87 15.98 21.99 5.73
N CYS A 88 15.70 21.49 4.52
CA CYS A 88 16.67 21.41 3.42
C CYS A 88 16.84 22.71 2.63
N GLY A 89 16.23 23.82 3.05
CA GLY A 89 16.33 25.12 2.37
C GLY A 89 15.46 25.26 1.13
N ALA A 90 14.49 24.36 0.92
CA ALA A 90 13.54 24.39 -0.20
C ALA A 90 12.20 25.02 0.24
N GLU A 91 12.24 26.22 0.84
CA GLU A 91 11.09 26.91 1.42
C GLU A 91 9.96 27.16 0.41
N GLN A 92 10.30 27.56 -0.81
CA GLN A 92 9.33 27.78 -1.88
C GLN A 92 8.54 26.50 -2.17
N LEU A 93 9.24 25.37 -2.33
CA LEU A 93 8.64 24.07 -2.59
C LEU A 93 7.81 23.57 -1.41
N TYR A 94 8.23 23.86 -0.17
CA TYR A 94 7.47 23.60 1.03
C TYR A 94 6.12 24.32 1.04
N LEU A 95 6.10 25.61 0.69
CA LEU A 95 4.86 26.40 0.62
C LEU A 95 3.91 25.88 -0.45
N GLU A 96 4.43 25.54 -1.62
CA GLU A 96 3.64 24.93 -2.71
C GLU A 96 3.06 23.56 -2.29
N ALA A 97 3.86 22.73 -1.64
CA ALA A 97 3.44 21.43 -1.11
C ALA A 97 2.35 21.54 -0.02
N GLN A 98 2.44 22.58 0.85
CA GLN A 98 1.38 22.85 1.84
C GLN A 98 0.04 23.20 1.19
N VAL A 99 0.06 23.97 0.10
CA VAL A 99 -1.16 24.31 -0.64
C VAL A 99 -1.78 23.04 -1.23
N PHE A 100 -0.96 22.14 -1.74
CA PHE A 100 -1.39 20.85 -2.27
C PHE A 100 -1.98 19.93 -1.18
N ALA A 101 -1.39 19.97 0.03
CA ALA A 101 -1.82 19.15 1.18
C ALA A 101 -3.11 19.65 1.85
N ARG A 102 -3.57 20.88 1.59
CA ARG A 102 -4.80 21.44 2.21
C ARG A 102 -6.10 20.70 1.86
N GLY A 103 -6.07 19.72 0.97
CA GLY A 103 -7.20 18.83 0.68
C GLY A 103 -7.12 17.48 1.37
N ASP A 104 -6.10 17.24 2.22
CA ASP A 104 -5.83 15.93 2.81
C ASP A 104 -6.70 15.59 4.04
N ASP A 105 -7.43 16.56 4.64
CA ASP A 105 -8.23 16.31 5.86
C ASP A 105 -9.25 15.18 5.69
N GLU A 106 -9.88 15.09 4.53
CA GLU A 106 -10.82 13.99 4.21
C GLU A 106 -10.08 12.67 3.96
N ILE A 107 -8.88 12.74 3.40
CA ILE A 107 -8.04 11.57 3.14
C ILE A 107 -7.47 11.01 4.45
N VAL A 108 -7.08 11.88 5.39
CA VAL A 108 -6.60 11.46 6.72
C VAL A 108 -7.65 10.62 7.45
N LYS A 109 -8.93 10.97 7.34
CA LYS A 109 -10.06 10.20 7.90
C LYS A 109 -10.22 8.79 7.30
N LEU A 110 -9.57 8.50 6.19
CA LEU A 110 -9.56 7.19 5.54
C LEU A 110 -8.38 6.31 5.99
N TYR A 111 -7.53 6.78 6.88
CA TYR A 111 -6.51 5.95 7.51
C TYR A 111 -7.05 5.25 8.77
N GLU A 112 -8.22 4.64 8.65
CA GLU A 112 -8.75 3.76 9.71
C GLU A 112 -7.92 2.49 9.81
N ARG A 113 -7.81 1.92 11.00
CA ARG A 113 -7.11 0.63 11.18
C ARG A 113 -7.74 -0.47 10.31
N PRO A 114 -6.92 -1.41 9.82
CA PRO A 114 -7.41 -2.59 9.10
C PRO A 114 -8.22 -3.50 10.03
N ASP A 115 -9.00 -4.38 9.45
CA ASP A 115 -9.73 -5.42 10.19
C ASP A 115 -8.79 -6.52 10.69
N ASP A 116 -7.75 -6.86 9.91
CA ASP A 116 -6.74 -7.84 10.26
C ASP A 116 -5.35 -7.43 9.77
N TRP A 117 -4.32 -7.93 10.44
CA TRP A 117 -2.93 -7.76 10.05
C TRP A 117 -2.41 -8.97 9.28
N LEU A 118 -1.58 -8.70 8.26
CA LEU A 118 -0.87 -9.73 7.50
C LEU A 118 0.54 -9.90 8.04
N TYR A 119 0.94 -11.16 8.21
CA TYR A 119 2.27 -11.53 8.74
C TYR A 119 3.05 -12.31 7.67
N GLU A 120 4.37 -12.22 7.73
CA GLU A 120 5.28 -13.05 6.91
C GLU A 120 4.90 -14.52 7.00
N GLY A 121 4.80 -15.18 5.85
CA GLY A 121 4.52 -16.60 5.76
C GLY A 121 3.04 -16.99 5.88
N MET A 122 2.12 -16.04 6.12
CA MET A 122 0.69 -16.36 6.03
C MET A 122 0.32 -16.83 4.63
N VAL A 123 -0.61 -17.80 4.56
CA VAL A 123 -1.18 -18.29 3.31
C VAL A 123 -2.65 -17.92 3.26
N LEU A 124 -3.04 -17.15 2.27
CA LEU A 124 -4.41 -16.69 2.04
C LEU A 124 -5.06 -17.52 0.93
N ASN A 125 -6.35 -17.85 1.10
CA ASN A 125 -7.12 -18.53 0.06
C ASN A 125 -7.89 -17.48 -0.77
N ALA A 126 -7.56 -17.39 -2.06
CA ALA A 126 -8.15 -16.45 -3.00
C ALA A 126 -8.85 -17.20 -4.14
N GLY A 127 -10.13 -17.58 -3.96
CA GLY A 127 -10.88 -18.26 -5.01
C GLY A 127 -10.24 -19.56 -5.49
N GLY A 128 -9.72 -20.37 -4.57
CA GLY A 128 -9.02 -21.64 -4.86
C GLY A 128 -7.51 -21.49 -5.11
N ARG A 129 -6.99 -20.25 -5.16
CA ARG A 129 -5.56 -19.96 -5.21
C ARG A 129 -4.99 -19.78 -3.81
N LYS A 130 -3.72 -20.11 -3.65
CA LYS A 130 -2.97 -19.85 -2.41
C LYS A 130 -2.00 -18.71 -2.63
N LEU A 131 -2.22 -17.60 -1.93
CA LEU A 131 -1.34 -16.45 -1.94
C LEU A 131 -0.48 -16.47 -0.68
N ASN A 132 0.83 -16.56 -0.85
CA ASN A 132 1.78 -16.44 0.25
C ASN A 132 2.03 -14.95 0.50
N VAL A 133 1.90 -14.53 1.75
CA VAL A 133 2.25 -13.18 2.20
C VAL A 133 3.74 -13.13 2.47
N VAL A 134 4.42 -12.18 1.85
CA VAL A 134 5.87 -12.00 1.99
C VAL A 134 6.16 -10.57 2.34
N SER A 135 6.77 -10.35 3.51
CA SER A 135 7.18 -9.01 3.93
C SER A 135 8.37 -8.52 3.10
N THR A 136 8.22 -7.34 2.55
CA THR A 136 9.22 -6.66 1.71
C THR A 136 9.43 -5.21 2.17
N PRO A 137 9.93 -5.00 3.41
CA PRO A 137 10.17 -3.67 3.92
C PRO A 137 11.17 -2.89 3.07
N GLY A 138 11.04 -1.55 3.07
CA GLY A 138 11.94 -0.63 2.41
C GLY A 138 11.22 0.52 1.72
N HIS A 139 10.27 0.26 0.84
CA HIS A 139 9.38 1.29 0.32
C HIS A 139 8.54 1.89 1.47
N THR A 140 7.82 1.03 2.19
CA THR A 140 7.34 1.27 3.54
C THR A 140 7.84 0.18 4.48
N ARG A 141 7.71 0.38 5.79
CA ARG A 141 8.10 -0.60 6.81
C ARG A 141 7.25 -1.87 6.75
N GLY A 142 5.98 -1.74 6.46
CA GLY A 142 5.01 -2.81 6.46
C GLY A 142 4.66 -3.36 5.08
N HIS A 143 5.39 -2.94 4.04
CA HIS A 143 5.13 -3.42 2.68
C HIS A 143 5.15 -4.95 2.61
N VAL A 144 4.14 -5.51 1.95
CA VAL A 144 4.04 -6.94 1.64
C VAL A 144 3.78 -7.16 0.16
N VAL A 145 4.27 -8.26 -0.37
CA VAL A 145 3.90 -8.76 -1.70
C VAL A 145 3.11 -10.06 -1.55
N PHE A 146 2.29 -10.37 -2.53
CA PHE A 146 1.52 -11.62 -2.55
C PHE A 146 2.02 -12.51 -3.67
N HIS A 147 2.46 -13.72 -3.32
CA HIS A 147 3.03 -14.68 -4.25
C HIS A 147 2.11 -15.89 -4.44
N ASP A 148 1.59 -16.06 -5.65
CA ASP A 148 0.93 -17.28 -6.10
C ASP A 148 1.97 -18.22 -6.74
N GLN A 149 2.46 -19.15 -5.96
CA GLN A 149 3.49 -20.08 -6.41
C GLN A 149 3.02 -20.98 -7.57
N ASN A 150 1.76 -21.40 -7.55
CA ASN A 150 1.22 -22.30 -8.55
C ASN A 150 1.12 -21.63 -9.94
N SER A 151 0.69 -20.37 -9.96
CA SER A 151 0.59 -19.58 -11.20
C SER A 151 1.86 -18.80 -11.52
N ARG A 152 2.87 -18.86 -10.66
CA ARG A 152 4.11 -18.06 -10.76
C ARG A 152 3.83 -16.55 -10.93
N LEU A 153 2.84 -16.04 -10.19
CA LEU A 153 2.45 -14.64 -10.19
C LEU A 153 2.91 -13.96 -8.90
N LEU A 154 3.45 -12.78 -9.04
CA LEU A 154 3.83 -11.90 -7.94
C LEU A 154 3.05 -10.59 -8.04
N PHE A 155 2.24 -10.29 -7.04
CA PHE A 155 1.61 -8.99 -6.86
C PHE A 155 2.56 -8.14 -6.02
N ALA A 156 3.34 -7.31 -6.70
CA ALA A 156 4.51 -6.68 -6.12
C ALA A 156 4.24 -5.33 -5.43
N GLY A 157 3.04 -4.75 -5.61
CA GLY A 157 2.80 -3.37 -5.16
C GLY A 157 3.93 -2.45 -5.63
N ASP A 158 4.38 -1.56 -4.77
CA ASP A 158 5.47 -0.62 -5.05
C ASP A 158 6.86 -1.17 -4.72
N HIS A 159 6.96 -2.47 -4.42
CA HIS A 159 8.28 -3.08 -4.23
C HIS A 159 9.09 -3.16 -5.53
N VAL A 160 8.42 -3.45 -6.65
CA VAL A 160 9.03 -3.49 -7.98
C VAL A 160 8.13 -2.77 -8.97
N LEU A 161 8.64 -1.68 -9.54
CA LEU A 161 7.95 -0.87 -10.55
C LEU A 161 8.62 -1.02 -11.91
N PRO A 162 7.85 -0.96 -13.03
CA PRO A 162 8.38 -1.30 -14.34
C PRO A 162 9.35 -0.26 -14.93
N HIS A 163 9.24 1.01 -14.53
CA HIS A 163 9.96 2.11 -15.18
C HIS A 163 10.69 3.06 -14.23
N ILE A 164 10.44 2.95 -12.92
CA ILE A 164 11.04 3.81 -11.90
C ILE A 164 11.48 2.99 -10.70
N THR A 165 12.41 3.52 -9.92
CA THR A 165 12.70 3.02 -8.58
C THR A 165 11.65 3.58 -7.62
N PRO A 166 11.06 2.78 -6.73
CA PRO A 166 10.14 3.29 -5.74
C PRO A 166 10.86 4.25 -4.77
N SER A 167 10.11 5.16 -4.17
CA SER A 167 10.61 5.93 -3.03
C SER A 167 10.93 5.00 -1.86
N ILE A 168 11.94 5.34 -1.07
CA ILE A 168 12.36 4.54 0.08
C ILE A 168 12.05 5.32 1.36
N ALA A 169 11.32 4.66 2.28
CA ALA A 169 10.91 5.23 3.58
C ALA A 169 10.07 6.52 3.47
N LEU A 170 9.17 6.57 2.50
CA LEU A 170 8.19 7.65 2.37
C LEU A 170 6.97 7.33 3.24
N GLU A 171 7.15 7.34 4.56
CA GLU A 171 6.15 6.92 5.54
C GLU A 171 6.22 7.73 6.84
N ALA A 172 5.15 7.64 7.64
CA ALA A 172 5.02 8.39 8.89
C ALA A 172 6.06 7.97 9.95
N ASP A 173 6.32 6.67 10.07
CA ASP A 173 7.32 6.10 10.97
C ASP A 173 8.47 5.46 10.18
N ARG A 174 9.59 6.17 10.08
CA ARG A 174 10.75 5.74 9.28
C ARG A 174 11.56 4.65 9.97
N PRO A 175 11.87 3.53 9.29
CA PRO A 175 12.84 2.56 9.78
C PRO A 175 14.27 3.16 9.82
N ALA A 176 15.14 2.55 10.60
CA ALA A 176 16.52 3.04 10.77
C ALA A 176 17.38 2.88 9.50
N LEU A 177 17.17 1.81 8.74
CA LEU A 177 18.00 1.46 7.58
C LEU A 177 17.13 1.02 6.37
N PRO A 178 16.24 1.88 5.88
CA PRO A 178 15.22 1.49 4.90
C PRO A 178 15.80 1.02 3.56
N LEU A 179 16.91 1.61 3.11
CA LEU A 179 17.57 1.18 1.88
C LEU A 179 18.17 -0.23 2.01
N ARG A 180 18.77 -0.56 3.15
CA ARG A 180 19.24 -1.92 3.43
C ARG A 180 18.07 -2.90 3.37
N ASP A 181 16.99 -2.58 4.06
CA ASP A 181 15.81 -3.42 4.17
C ASP A 181 15.18 -3.63 2.77
N TYR A 182 15.15 -2.59 1.94
CA TYR A 182 14.70 -2.68 0.55
C TYR A 182 15.60 -3.61 -0.30
N LEU A 183 16.92 -3.47 -0.21
CA LEU A 183 17.86 -4.31 -0.95
C LEU A 183 17.80 -5.79 -0.52
N GLU A 184 17.58 -6.05 0.75
CA GLU A 184 17.37 -7.41 1.26
C GLU A 184 16.03 -7.99 0.78
N SER A 185 14.99 -7.17 0.74
CA SER A 185 13.68 -7.54 0.21
C SER A 185 13.75 -7.86 -1.30
N LEU A 186 14.49 -7.09 -2.09
CA LEU A 186 14.71 -7.39 -3.51
C LEU A 186 15.42 -8.74 -3.70
N LYS A 187 16.43 -9.04 -2.88
CA LYS A 187 17.12 -10.36 -2.92
C LYS A 187 16.17 -11.50 -2.58
N LYS A 188 15.25 -11.28 -1.62
CA LYS A 188 14.24 -12.26 -1.24
C LYS A 188 13.30 -12.57 -2.41
N VAL A 189 12.78 -11.56 -3.09
CA VAL A 189 11.80 -11.68 -4.17
C VAL A 189 12.44 -12.21 -5.46
N LYS A 190 13.68 -11.86 -5.74
CA LYS A 190 14.41 -12.30 -6.95
C LYS A 190 14.41 -13.82 -7.14
N LYS A 191 14.36 -14.59 -6.07
CA LYS A 191 14.32 -16.06 -6.11
C LYS A 191 13.09 -16.62 -6.86
N TRP A 192 12.00 -15.86 -6.93
CA TRP A 192 10.75 -16.30 -7.56
C TRP A 192 10.55 -15.76 -8.97
N THR A 193 11.30 -14.71 -9.33
CA THR A 193 11.22 -14.08 -10.65
C THR A 193 12.32 -14.56 -11.60
N ALA A 194 13.35 -15.24 -11.09
CA ALA A 194 14.39 -15.80 -11.95
C ALA A 194 13.81 -16.95 -12.80
N PRO A 195 14.02 -16.94 -14.13
CA PRO A 195 13.75 -18.13 -14.93
C PRO A 195 14.56 -19.29 -14.34
N SER A 196 13.93 -20.47 -14.21
CA SER A 196 14.69 -21.69 -13.96
C SER A 196 15.68 -21.83 -15.13
N VAL A 197 16.96 -21.68 -14.84
CA VAL A 197 18.02 -22.05 -15.79
C VAL A 197 18.10 -23.56 -15.70
N ASP A 198 17.37 -24.25 -16.60
CA ASP A 198 17.52 -25.68 -16.85
C ASP A 198 18.77 -25.90 -17.71
#